data_cb9e4ad9c0053a285ac66a9729acaa81
#
_entry.id   cb9e4ad9c0053a285ac66a9729acaa81
#
_cell.length_a   1.000
_cell.length_b   1.000
_cell.length_c   1.000
_cell.angle_alpha   90.00
_cell.angle_beta   90.00
_cell.angle_gamma   90.00
#
_symmetry.space_group_name_H-M   'P 1'
#
loop_
_entity.id
_entity.type
_entity.pdbx_description
1 polymer ?
#
loop_
_entity_poly.entity_id
_entity_poly.type
_entity_poly.pdbx_seq_one_letter_code
_entity_poly.pdbx_strand_id
1 'polypeptide(L)'
;MKLTENMLPDLEMFLNLYYLKIIRFNIHTGEYSIILDNCSLWNGDYYHILELLRDCPVHPDDVDDYNKNINLEDIEVDLYREFDVRVKVGDRYYLTKMVFAPSLEEEDIFYFFVKEVELIGL
;
A
#
# COMPACT_ATOMS: atom_id res chain seq x y z
N MET A 1 15.60 8.64 14.67
CA MET A 1 15.29 8.03 15.96
C MET A 1 15.53 6.54 15.88
N LYS A 2 16.19 5.96 16.84
CA LYS A 2 16.30 4.49 16.93
C LYS A 2 15.19 3.93 17.79
N LEU A 3 14.53 2.89 17.29
CA LEU A 3 13.54 2.14 18.04
C LEU A 3 14.25 1.07 18.89
N THR A 4 13.83 0.94 20.14
CA THR A 4 14.29 -0.13 21.03
C THR A 4 13.28 -1.28 21.02
N GLU A 5 13.69 -2.47 21.46
CA GLU A 5 12.78 -3.62 21.57
C GLU A 5 11.57 -3.31 22.46
N ASN A 6 11.73 -2.49 23.48
CA ASN A 6 10.64 -2.10 24.38
C ASN A 6 9.58 -1.23 23.68
N MET A 7 9.94 -0.56 22.58
CA MET A 7 9.03 0.30 21.82
C MET A 7 8.30 -0.46 20.71
N LEU A 8 8.77 -1.64 20.30
CA LEU A 8 8.20 -2.38 19.17
C LEU A 8 6.71 -2.75 19.37
N PRO A 9 6.27 -3.23 20.53
CA PRO A 9 4.85 -3.53 20.74
C PRO A 9 3.95 -2.31 20.64
N ASP A 10 4.40 -1.16 21.14
CA ASP A 10 3.65 0.09 21.05
C ASP A 10 3.61 0.61 19.62
N LEU A 11 4.70 0.47 18.89
CA LEU A 11 4.77 0.83 17.48
C LEU A 11 3.82 -0.06 16.63
N GLU A 12 3.80 -1.36 16.88
CA GLU A 12 2.85 -2.28 16.23
C GLU A 12 1.41 -1.85 16.44
N MET A 13 1.04 -1.56 17.69
CA MET A 13 -0.30 -1.06 18.02
C MET A 13 -0.61 0.23 17.27
N PHE A 14 0.34 1.15 17.24
CA PHE A 14 0.19 2.42 16.54
C PHE A 14 -0.04 2.22 15.04
N LEU A 15 0.75 1.37 14.39
CA LEU A 15 0.60 1.05 12.97
C LEU A 15 -0.77 0.41 12.68
N ASN A 16 -1.23 -0.50 13.55
CA ASN A 16 -2.53 -1.14 13.41
C ASN A 16 -3.71 -0.16 13.52
N LEU A 17 -3.54 0.94 14.26
CA LEU A 17 -4.57 1.96 14.39
C LEU A 17 -4.69 2.84 13.16
N TYR A 18 -3.60 3.06 12.42
CA TYR A 18 -3.55 4.04 11.34
C TYR A 18 -3.51 3.45 9.94
N TYR A 19 -3.05 2.21 9.79
CA TYR A 19 -2.87 1.61 8.47
C TYR A 19 -3.78 0.41 8.24
N LEU A 20 -4.32 0.32 7.04
CA LEU A 20 -5.12 -0.81 6.59
C LEU A 20 -4.24 -1.96 6.11
N LYS A 21 -3.14 -1.63 5.44
CA LYS A 21 -2.24 -2.63 4.90
C LYS A 21 -0.84 -2.05 4.71
N ILE A 22 0.18 -2.86 4.96
CA ILE A 22 1.58 -2.54 4.65
C ILE A 22 2.16 -3.75 3.92
N ILE A 23 2.70 -3.52 2.73
CA ILE A 23 3.29 -4.55 1.89
C ILE A 23 4.74 -4.19 1.62
N ARG A 24 5.64 -5.15 1.82
CA ARG A 24 7.05 -5.05 1.47
C ARG A 24 7.25 -5.80 0.17
N PHE A 25 7.93 -5.22 -0.80
CA PHE A 25 8.13 -5.86 -2.09
C PHE A 25 9.47 -5.52 -2.73
N ASN A 26 9.93 -6.41 -3.62
CA ASN A 26 11.09 -6.15 -4.46
C ASN A 26 10.60 -5.52 -5.77
N ILE A 27 11.11 -4.33 -6.09
CA ILE A 27 10.64 -3.55 -7.24
C ILE A 27 11.04 -4.18 -8.59
N HIS A 28 12.08 -5.01 -8.60
CA HIS A 28 12.56 -5.67 -9.82
C HIS A 28 11.96 -7.05 -10.02
N THR A 29 11.89 -7.86 -8.96
CA THR A 29 11.36 -9.23 -9.05
C THR A 29 9.85 -9.29 -8.89
N GLY A 30 9.26 -8.32 -8.22
CA GLY A 30 7.84 -8.31 -7.88
C GLY A 30 7.48 -9.20 -6.70
N GLU A 31 8.44 -9.87 -6.09
CA GLU A 31 8.20 -10.64 -4.87
C GLU A 31 7.74 -9.72 -3.74
N TYR A 32 6.76 -10.16 -2.96
CA TYR A 32 6.19 -9.35 -1.91
C TYR A 32 5.83 -10.16 -0.68
N SER A 33 5.71 -9.48 0.44
CA SER A 33 5.13 -10.03 1.66
C SER A 33 4.24 -8.98 2.33
N ILE A 34 3.11 -9.43 2.88
CA ILE A 34 2.19 -8.56 3.61
C ILE A 34 2.68 -8.48 5.05
N ILE A 35 3.10 -7.28 5.46
CA ILE A 35 3.64 -7.03 6.80
C ILE A 35 2.53 -6.72 7.79
N LEU A 36 1.50 -5.99 7.36
CA LEU A 36 0.36 -5.62 8.18
C LEU A 36 -0.90 -5.74 7.33
N ASP A 37 -1.92 -6.44 7.86
CA ASP A 37 -3.12 -6.80 7.11
C ASP A 37 -4.38 -6.58 7.96
N ASN A 38 -4.99 -5.43 7.80
CA ASN A 38 -6.18 -5.02 8.55
C ASN A 38 -7.41 -4.76 7.67
N CYS A 39 -7.39 -5.20 6.41
CA CYS A 39 -8.52 -5.04 5.51
C CYS A 39 -8.66 -6.22 4.55
N SER A 40 -9.81 -6.29 3.88
CA SER A 40 -10.12 -7.38 2.94
C SER A 40 -9.56 -7.19 1.53
N LEU A 41 -8.88 -6.08 1.26
CA LEU A 41 -8.24 -5.84 -0.04
C LEU A 41 -7.09 -6.82 -0.26
N TRP A 42 -6.95 -7.29 -1.48
CA TRP A 42 -5.83 -8.14 -1.91
C TRP A 42 -5.70 -9.45 -1.13
N ASN A 43 -6.81 -10.14 -0.91
CA ASN A 43 -6.84 -11.45 -0.23
C ASN A 43 -6.50 -12.63 -1.13
N GLY A 44 -6.32 -12.41 -2.42
CA GLY A 44 -5.96 -13.45 -3.37
C GLY A 44 -4.48 -13.83 -3.33
N ASP A 45 -4.14 -14.88 -4.04
CA ASP A 45 -2.75 -15.28 -4.27
C ASP A 45 -2.24 -14.63 -5.55
N TYR A 46 -1.20 -13.84 -5.44
CA TYR A 46 -0.59 -13.12 -6.56
C TYR A 46 0.87 -13.51 -6.69
N TYR A 47 1.34 -13.68 -7.92
CA TYR A 47 2.75 -14.00 -8.18
C TYR A 47 3.65 -12.78 -8.17
N HIS A 48 3.08 -11.60 -8.44
CA HIS A 48 3.84 -10.37 -8.62
C HIS A 48 3.07 -9.22 -8.00
N ILE A 49 3.80 -8.28 -7.42
CA ILE A 49 3.19 -7.09 -6.80
C ILE A 49 2.25 -6.34 -7.76
N LEU A 50 2.55 -6.28 -9.03
CA LEU A 50 1.67 -5.62 -10.02
C LEU A 50 0.33 -6.33 -10.20
N GLU A 51 0.30 -7.65 -10.13
CA GLU A 51 -0.97 -8.39 -10.18
C GLU A 51 -1.85 -8.01 -8.98
N LEU A 52 -1.24 -7.95 -7.80
CA LEU A 52 -1.93 -7.51 -6.59
C LEU A 52 -2.46 -6.09 -6.74
N LEU A 53 -1.61 -5.16 -7.15
CA LEU A 53 -1.97 -3.74 -7.29
C LEU A 53 -3.07 -3.53 -8.34
N ARG A 54 -3.02 -4.27 -9.44
CA ARG A 54 -4.04 -4.19 -10.51
C ARG A 54 -5.38 -4.76 -10.10
N ASP A 55 -5.40 -5.67 -9.14
CA ASP A 55 -6.63 -6.26 -8.60
C ASP A 55 -7.23 -5.42 -7.48
N CYS A 56 -7.18 -4.11 -7.62
CA CYS A 56 -7.74 -3.16 -6.68
C CYS A 56 -9.07 -2.63 -7.21
N PRO A 57 -10.15 -2.69 -6.43
CA PRO A 57 -11.47 -2.21 -6.86
C PRO A 57 -11.55 -0.68 -6.79
N VAL A 58 -10.84 -0.03 -7.68
CA VAL A 58 -10.75 1.43 -7.76
C VAL A 58 -12.03 2.01 -8.36
N HIS A 59 -12.46 3.17 -7.84
CA HIS A 59 -13.58 3.91 -8.42
C HIS A 59 -13.30 4.20 -9.90
N PRO A 60 -14.31 4.04 -10.79
CA PRO A 60 -14.10 4.23 -12.24
C PRO A 60 -13.44 5.54 -12.64
N ASP A 61 -13.74 6.63 -11.95
CA ASP A 61 -13.15 7.94 -12.23
C ASP A 61 -11.69 8.05 -11.83
N ASP A 62 -11.18 7.14 -11.00
CA ASP A 62 -9.81 7.16 -10.49
C ASP A 62 -8.90 6.13 -11.19
N VAL A 63 -9.44 5.27 -12.06
CA VAL A 63 -8.69 4.16 -12.66
C VAL A 63 -7.46 4.63 -13.43
N ASP A 64 -7.61 5.64 -14.27
CA ASP A 64 -6.49 6.11 -15.11
C ASP A 64 -5.35 6.68 -14.25
N ASP A 65 -5.68 7.49 -13.25
CA ASP A 65 -4.70 8.04 -12.32
C ASP A 65 -4.06 6.94 -11.47
N TYR A 66 -4.87 5.98 -11.02
CA TYR A 66 -4.36 4.83 -10.25
C TYR A 66 -3.32 4.05 -11.06
N ASN A 67 -3.63 3.73 -12.32
CA ASN A 67 -2.74 2.97 -13.19
C ASN A 67 -1.41 3.70 -13.43
N LYS A 68 -1.43 5.01 -13.53
CA LYS A 68 -0.20 5.82 -13.63
C LYS A 68 0.61 5.78 -12.35
N ASN A 69 -0.07 5.82 -11.20
CA ASN A 69 0.59 5.87 -9.90
C ASN A 69 1.23 4.55 -9.49
N ILE A 70 0.76 3.42 -9.99
CA ILE A 70 1.32 2.10 -9.70
C ILE A 70 2.39 1.66 -10.70
N ASN A 71 2.87 2.54 -11.55
CA ASN A 71 3.97 2.23 -12.48
C ASN A 71 5.28 2.08 -11.71
N LEU A 72 5.81 0.86 -11.65
CA LEU A 72 7.00 0.56 -10.82
C LEU A 72 8.25 1.27 -11.31
N GLU A 73 8.41 1.48 -12.62
CA GLU A 73 9.56 2.20 -13.17
C GLU A 73 9.59 3.64 -12.69
N ASP A 74 8.42 4.30 -12.69
CA ASP A 74 8.30 5.67 -12.20
C ASP A 74 8.51 5.74 -10.69
N ILE A 75 7.99 4.77 -9.94
CA ILE A 75 8.18 4.69 -8.49
C ILE A 75 9.66 4.54 -8.14
N GLU A 76 10.39 3.71 -8.88
CA GLU A 76 11.83 3.52 -8.69
C GLU A 76 12.61 4.82 -8.91
N VAL A 77 12.25 5.58 -9.94
CA VAL A 77 12.88 6.87 -10.24
C VAL A 77 12.55 7.92 -9.20
N ASP A 78 11.29 8.03 -8.83
CA ASP A 78 10.81 9.05 -7.89
C ASP A 78 11.19 8.77 -6.44
N LEU A 79 11.46 7.51 -6.09
CA LEU A 79 11.77 6.98 -4.76
C LEU A 79 10.63 7.10 -3.75
N TYR A 80 9.80 8.12 -3.82
CA TYR A 80 8.64 8.33 -2.95
C TYR A 80 7.46 8.75 -3.79
N ARG A 81 6.30 8.14 -3.53
CA ARG A 81 5.06 8.53 -4.19
C ARG A 81 3.89 8.39 -3.24
N GLU A 82 3.09 9.42 -3.18
CA GLU A 82 1.88 9.48 -2.37
C GLU A 82 0.71 9.93 -3.24
N PHE A 83 -0.43 9.24 -3.13
CA PHE A 83 -1.63 9.59 -3.88
C PHE A 83 -2.88 9.12 -3.15
N ASP A 84 -3.98 9.79 -3.44
CA ASP A 84 -5.30 9.44 -2.93
C ASP A 84 -6.08 8.70 -3.99
N VAL A 85 -6.85 7.69 -3.59
CA VAL A 85 -7.69 6.92 -4.50
C VAL A 85 -8.91 6.39 -3.77
N ARG A 86 -10.04 6.41 -4.45
CA ARG A 86 -11.28 5.84 -3.94
C ARG A 86 -11.33 4.35 -4.26
N VAL A 87 -11.52 3.55 -3.23
CA VAL A 87 -11.53 2.08 -3.31
C VAL A 87 -12.84 1.53 -2.75
N LYS A 88 -13.42 0.57 -3.44
CA LYS A 88 -14.65 -0.07 -3.00
C LYS A 88 -14.34 -1.23 -2.07
N VAL A 89 -14.94 -1.22 -0.89
CA VAL A 89 -14.89 -2.34 0.05
C VAL A 89 -16.34 -2.68 0.42
N GLY A 90 -16.76 -3.90 0.08
CA GLY A 90 -18.17 -4.26 0.16
C GLY A 90 -18.99 -3.47 -0.85
N ASP A 91 -19.96 -2.71 -0.39
CA ASP A 91 -20.83 -1.88 -1.23
C ASP A 91 -20.54 -0.37 -1.09
N ARG A 92 -19.43 0.00 -0.44
CA ARG A 92 -19.09 1.39 -0.14
C ARG A 92 -17.71 1.76 -0.68
N TYR A 93 -17.56 3.04 -0.99
CA TYR A 93 -16.27 3.62 -1.36
C TYR A 93 -15.63 4.30 -0.17
N TYR A 94 -14.32 4.12 -0.05
CA TYR A 94 -13.47 4.77 0.94
C TYR A 94 -12.39 5.54 0.21
N LEU A 95 -12.15 6.78 0.63
CA LEU A 95 -10.97 7.51 0.22
C LEU A 95 -9.78 6.93 0.98
N THR A 96 -8.79 6.46 0.24
CA THR A 96 -7.55 5.92 0.82
C THR A 96 -6.37 6.77 0.40
N LYS A 97 -5.36 6.83 1.24
CA LYS A 97 -4.05 7.36 0.90
C LYS A 97 -3.11 6.18 0.72
N MET A 98 -2.44 6.16 -0.43
CA MET A 98 -1.46 5.13 -0.76
C MET A 98 -0.08 5.76 -0.89
N VAL A 99 0.93 5.09 -0.34
CA VAL A 99 2.30 5.59 -0.32
C VAL A 99 3.25 4.49 -0.74
N PHE A 100 4.14 4.80 -1.68
CA PHE A 100 5.32 4.00 -1.99
C PHE A 100 6.56 4.69 -1.44
N ALA A 101 7.37 3.95 -0.70
CA ALA A 101 8.62 4.47 -0.14
C ALA A 101 9.72 3.40 -0.19
N PRO A 102 10.97 3.78 -0.49
CA PRO A 102 12.07 2.82 -0.53
C PRO A 102 12.50 2.39 0.86
N SER A 103 13.02 1.17 0.97
CA SER A 103 13.78 0.76 2.15
C SER A 103 15.05 1.61 2.28
N LEU A 104 15.38 2.02 3.49
CA LEU A 104 16.62 2.77 3.75
C LEU A 104 17.86 1.87 3.84
N GLU A 105 17.66 0.57 4.03
CA GLU A 105 18.74 -0.39 4.27
C GLU A 105 18.98 -1.36 3.12
N GLU A 106 17.93 -1.69 2.36
CA GLU A 106 17.99 -2.69 1.30
C GLU A 106 17.68 -2.07 -0.05
N GLU A 107 18.59 -2.23 -1.01
CA GLU A 107 18.33 -1.86 -2.41
C GLU A 107 17.19 -2.74 -2.96
N ASP A 108 16.49 -2.24 -3.96
CA ASP A 108 15.41 -2.92 -4.65
C ASP A 108 14.15 -3.18 -3.79
N ILE A 109 14.17 -2.87 -2.52
CA ILE A 109 13.04 -3.07 -1.62
C ILE A 109 12.28 -1.77 -1.42
N PHE A 110 10.97 -1.87 -1.62
CA PHE A 110 10.03 -0.79 -1.38
C PHE A 110 8.93 -1.25 -0.44
N TYR A 111 8.28 -0.29 0.18
CA TYR A 111 7.08 -0.48 1.00
C TYR A 111 5.91 0.21 0.36
N PHE A 112 4.76 -0.44 0.43
CA PHE A 112 3.48 0.12 0.01
C PHE A 112 2.57 0.19 1.22
N PHE A 113 2.14 1.40 1.55
CA PHE A 113 1.27 1.68 2.70
C PHE A 113 -0.10 2.10 2.22
N VAL A 114 -1.14 1.55 2.85
CA VAL A 114 -2.53 1.95 2.59
C VAL A 114 -3.16 2.43 3.89
N LYS A 115 -3.69 3.64 3.86
CA LYS A 115 -4.38 4.26 4.98
C LYS A 115 -5.78 4.70 4.57
N GLU A 116 -6.78 4.40 5.39
CA GLU A 116 -8.12 4.97 5.22
C GLU A 116 -8.09 6.45 5.62
N VAL A 117 -8.65 7.31 4.78
CA VAL A 117 -8.79 8.73 5.07
C VAL A 117 -10.23 9.04 5.41
N GLU A 118 -11.19 8.57 4.59
CA GLU A 118 -12.59 8.97 4.71
C GLU A 118 -13.52 7.94 4.09
N LEU A 119 -14.67 7.71 4.74
CA LEU A 119 -15.78 6.99 4.12
C LEU A 119 -16.58 7.98 3.27
N ILE A 120 -16.69 7.72 1.98
CA ILE A 120 -17.37 8.63 1.04
C ILE A 120 -18.71 8.09 0.54
N GLY A 121 -19.18 6.98 1.11
CA GLY A 121 -20.49 6.43 0.84
C GLY A 121 -20.54 5.45 -0.34
N LEU A 122 -21.72 5.30 -0.88
CA LEU A 122 -22.02 4.31 -1.94
C LEU A 122 -21.63 4.80 -3.32
#